data_2df309d17c82b61bd6d9e7dd06f87f6d
#
_entry.id   2df309d17c82b61bd6d9e7dd06f87f6d
#
_cell.length_a   1.000
_cell.length_b   1.000
_cell.length_c   1.000
_cell.angle_alpha   90.00
_cell.angle_beta   90.00
_cell.angle_gamma   90.00
#
_symmetry.space_group_name_H-M   'P 1'
#
loop_
_entity.id
_entity.type
_entity.pdbx_description
1 polymer ?
#
loop_
_entity_poly.entity_id
_entity_poly.type
_entity_poly.pdbx_seq_one_letter_code
_entity_poly.pdbx_strand_id
1 'polypeptide(L)'
;SAGRTKKWCANGTAGCKCFAQIWLTSRPNLNCFIMNYPPEKILFLDIETVSAERNYEDLSENWQQLWEEKTRYQRKELSPEEFYPQRAGILAEFGRVVCISCGFLIPKGSFFEMRVKSFCQDDERELLAAFADLLNQSFNRHYLCAHNGKEFDFPYLCRRMLAHQISLPGPLQIAGRKPWE
;
A
#
# COMPACT_ATOMS: atom_id res chain seq x y z
N SER A 1 -29.98 8.38 -1.12
CA SER A 1 -30.06 7.53 -2.33
C SER A 1 -28.65 7.13 -2.72
N ALA A 2 -28.41 5.83 -2.70
CA ALA A 2 -27.11 5.23 -2.87
C ALA A 2 -26.61 5.35 -4.31
N GLY A 3 -25.41 5.88 -4.50
CA GLY A 3 -24.71 5.96 -5.77
C GLY A 3 -24.25 4.58 -6.24
N ARG A 4 -24.51 4.29 -7.48
CA ARG A 4 -24.27 3.03 -8.19
C ARG A 4 -22.78 2.69 -8.26
N THR A 5 -22.37 1.60 -7.59
CA THR A 5 -21.06 0.97 -7.80
C THR A 5 -21.08 0.14 -9.09
N LYS A 6 -20.22 0.42 -10.04
CA LYS A 6 -19.96 -0.48 -11.16
C LYS A 6 -18.86 -1.48 -10.77
N LYS A 7 -19.22 -2.76 -10.76
CA LYS A 7 -18.33 -3.92 -10.60
C LYS A 7 -17.37 -4.07 -11.79
N TRP A 8 -16.14 -4.41 -11.53
CA TRP A 8 -15.06 -4.73 -12.48
C TRP A 8 -14.05 -5.65 -11.81
N CYS A 9 -13.41 -6.59 -12.40
CA CYS A 9 -13.10 -7.08 -13.73
C CYS A 9 -12.97 -8.60 -13.69
N ALA A 10 -13.49 -9.29 -14.65
CA ALA A 10 -12.99 -10.58 -15.10
C ALA A 10 -12.46 -10.36 -16.53
N ASN A 11 -11.19 -10.63 -16.72
CA ASN A 11 -10.47 -11.17 -17.87
C ASN A 11 -9.12 -10.46 -18.07
N GLY A 12 -8.08 -11.29 -18.03
CA GLY A 12 -6.69 -10.89 -18.17
C GLY A 12 -6.38 -10.27 -19.54
N THR A 13 -5.53 -9.29 -19.51
CA THR A 13 -4.38 -8.98 -20.35
C THR A 13 -3.93 -7.54 -20.07
N ALA A 14 -2.63 -7.36 -19.91
CA ALA A 14 -1.85 -6.13 -20.02
C ALA A 14 -2.48 -4.80 -19.51
N GLY A 15 -2.05 -4.31 -18.35
CA GLY A 15 -2.15 -2.90 -18.01
C GLY A 15 -3.54 -2.43 -17.54
N CYS A 16 -4.08 -3.02 -16.49
CA CYS A 16 -5.34 -2.54 -15.90
C CYS A 16 -5.16 -1.17 -15.23
N LYS A 17 -5.41 -0.09 -15.96
CA LYS A 17 -5.57 1.25 -15.40
C LYS A 17 -7.01 1.39 -14.91
N CYS A 18 -7.33 0.88 -13.74
CA CYS A 18 -8.62 1.11 -13.13
C CYS A 18 -8.68 2.54 -12.58
N PHE A 19 -9.44 3.41 -13.23
CA PHE A 19 -9.86 4.69 -12.69
C PHE A 19 -11.27 4.57 -12.13
N ALA A 20 -11.44 4.71 -10.82
CA ALA A 20 -12.74 4.88 -10.23
C ALA A 20 -12.94 6.35 -9.88
N GLN A 21 -14.03 6.94 -10.35
CA GLN A 21 -14.43 8.30 -10.02
C GLN A 21 -15.60 8.21 -9.04
N ILE A 22 -15.36 8.60 -7.80
CA ILE A 22 -16.38 8.60 -6.75
C ILE A 22 -16.78 10.06 -6.48
N TRP A 23 -18.08 10.35 -6.64
CA TRP A 23 -18.64 11.64 -6.30
C TRP A 23 -19.11 11.62 -4.84
N LEU A 24 -18.49 12.42 -4.00
CA LEU A 24 -18.97 12.67 -2.65
C LEU A 24 -19.90 13.89 -2.71
N THR A 25 -21.21 13.63 -2.70
CA THR A 25 -22.25 14.65 -2.89
C THR A 25 -22.66 15.39 -1.60
N SER A 26 -22.06 15.08 -0.47
CA SER A 26 -22.28 15.81 0.78
C SER A 26 -20.94 16.25 1.36
N ARG A 27 -20.88 17.49 1.89
CA ARG A 27 -19.78 17.84 2.79
C ARG A 27 -19.83 16.82 3.92
N PRO A 28 -18.82 15.94 4.08
CA PRO A 28 -18.72 15.24 5.34
C PRO A 28 -18.71 16.33 6.41
N ASN A 29 -19.42 16.14 7.49
CA ASN A 29 -19.36 17.02 8.67
C ASN A 29 -17.95 16.85 9.25
N LEU A 30 -16.97 17.52 8.64
CA LEU A 30 -15.53 17.49 8.95
C LEU A 30 -15.21 18.20 10.27
N ASN A 31 -16.24 18.51 11.08
CA ASN A 31 -16.07 18.99 12.45
C ASN A 31 -15.58 17.91 13.43
N CYS A 32 -15.38 16.69 12.97
CA CYS A 32 -14.89 15.60 13.81
C CYS A 32 -13.43 15.27 13.47
N PHE A 33 -12.56 16.06 13.78
CA PHE A 33 -11.11 16.02 13.83
C PHE A 33 -10.55 17.28 13.16
N ILE A 34 -9.90 18.08 13.95
CA ILE A 34 -9.05 19.19 13.52
C ILE A 34 -7.95 18.59 12.66
N MET A 35 -8.22 18.42 11.37
CA MET A 35 -7.17 18.10 10.41
C MET A 35 -6.43 19.41 10.13
N ASN A 36 -5.26 19.58 10.72
CA ASN A 36 -4.35 20.69 10.43
C ASN A 36 -3.83 20.68 8.97
N TYR A 37 -4.35 19.76 8.13
CA TYR A 37 -3.89 19.53 6.77
C TYR A 37 -5.02 19.74 5.77
N PRO A 38 -4.78 20.52 4.69
CA PRO A 38 -5.76 20.70 3.62
C PRO A 38 -6.10 19.33 2.99
N PRO A 39 -7.38 18.97 2.85
CA PRO A 39 -7.78 17.66 2.29
C PRO A 39 -7.21 17.37 0.90
N GLU A 40 -7.03 18.41 0.07
CA GLU A 40 -6.43 18.33 -1.27
C GLU A 40 -4.91 18.07 -1.24
N LYS A 41 -4.27 18.14 -0.07
CA LYS A 41 -2.87 17.81 0.12
C LYS A 41 -2.66 16.42 0.71
N ILE A 42 -3.71 15.61 0.80
CA ILE A 42 -3.64 14.26 1.32
C ILE A 42 -3.74 13.28 0.16
N LEU A 43 -2.78 12.36 0.07
CA LEU A 43 -2.86 11.16 -0.75
C LEU A 43 -3.22 9.99 0.14
N PHE A 44 -4.42 9.46 -0.05
CA PHE A 44 -4.86 8.23 0.60
C PHE A 44 -4.27 7.05 -0.17
N LEU A 45 -3.80 6.04 0.55
CA LEU A 45 -3.29 4.82 -0.07
C LEU A 45 -3.63 3.58 0.75
N ASP A 46 -3.61 2.46 0.07
CA ASP A 46 -3.83 1.13 0.60
C ASP A 46 -3.04 0.13 -0.25
N ILE A 47 -2.47 -0.91 0.37
CA ILE A 47 -1.69 -1.94 -0.33
C ILE A 47 -2.28 -3.32 -0.12
N GLU A 48 -2.19 -4.16 -1.17
CA GLU A 48 -2.47 -5.57 -1.08
C GLU A 48 -1.18 -6.36 -1.21
N THR A 49 -1.01 -7.33 -0.33
CA THR A 49 0.21 -8.12 -0.24
C THR A 49 -0.09 -9.62 -0.22
N VAL A 50 0.82 -10.40 -0.76
CA VAL A 50 0.77 -11.87 -0.72
C VAL A 50 2.14 -12.41 -0.30
N SER A 51 2.22 -13.69 0.05
CA SER A 51 3.51 -14.36 0.24
C SER A 51 4.34 -14.33 -1.04
N ALA A 52 5.66 -14.18 -0.92
CA ALA A 52 6.57 -14.20 -2.06
C ALA A 52 6.57 -15.57 -2.73
N GLU A 53 6.69 -16.64 -1.94
CA GLU A 53 6.54 -18.01 -2.37
C GLU A 53 5.16 -18.55 -1.95
N ARG A 54 4.67 -19.56 -2.69
CA ARG A 54 3.36 -20.13 -2.44
C ARG A 54 3.32 -20.93 -1.15
N ASN A 55 4.35 -21.76 -0.94
CA ASN A 55 4.45 -22.61 0.22
C ASN A 55 5.79 -22.37 0.92
N TYR A 56 5.89 -22.78 2.17
CA TYR A 56 7.12 -22.71 2.95
C TYR A 56 8.27 -23.53 2.32
N GLU A 57 7.96 -24.69 1.78
CA GLU A 57 8.90 -25.60 1.13
C GLU A 57 9.51 -25.03 -0.16
N ASP A 58 8.86 -24.05 -0.78
CA ASP A 58 9.36 -23.36 -1.97
C ASP A 58 10.47 -22.35 -1.63
N LEU A 59 10.64 -22.01 -0.34
CA LEU A 59 11.73 -21.16 0.13
C LEU A 59 13.07 -21.89 0.07
N SER A 60 14.15 -21.17 -0.24
CA SER A 60 15.49 -21.72 -0.07
C SER A 60 15.81 -21.99 1.42
N GLU A 61 16.74 -22.90 1.69
CA GLU A 61 17.13 -23.28 3.06
C GLU A 61 17.46 -22.06 3.95
N ASN A 62 18.18 -21.09 3.42
CA ASN A 62 18.50 -19.86 4.14
C ASN A 62 17.23 -19.05 4.50
N TRP A 63 16.26 -18.98 3.59
CA TRP A 63 15.00 -18.28 3.85
C TRP A 63 14.09 -19.04 4.81
N GLN A 64 14.13 -20.35 4.79
CA GLN A 64 13.44 -21.18 5.79
C GLN A 64 14.01 -20.94 7.19
N GLN A 65 15.34 -20.94 7.36
CA GLN A 65 15.99 -20.63 8.63
C GLN A 65 15.63 -19.23 9.15
N LEU A 66 15.68 -18.21 8.28
CA LEU A 66 15.29 -16.85 8.62
C LEU A 66 13.81 -16.74 9.02
N TRP A 67 12.94 -17.49 8.33
CA TRP A 67 11.52 -17.57 8.68
C TRP A 67 11.33 -18.17 10.07
N GLU A 68 11.98 -19.29 10.34
CA GLU A 68 11.90 -19.97 11.63
C GLU A 68 12.38 -19.09 12.78
N GLU A 69 13.50 -18.42 12.60
CA GLU A 69 14.06 -17.50 13.59
C GLU A 69 13.13 -16.32 13.85
N LYS A 70 12.70 -15.64 12.78
CA LYS A 70 11.87 -14.43 12.86
C LYS A 70 10.51 -14.72 13.49
N THR A 71 9.92 -15.87 13.21
CA THR A 71 8.56 -16.21 13.66
C THR A 71 8.50 -17.02 14.93
N ARG A 72 9.65 -17.46 15.46
CA ARG A 72 9.77 -18.36 16.61
C ARG A 72 8.83 -18.05 17.77
N TYR A 73 8.76 -16.77 18.16
CA TYR A 73 7.93 -16.33 19.29
C TYR A 73 6.47 -16.07 18.92
N GLN A 74 6.15 -15.99 17.62
CA GLN A 74 4.81 -15.70 17.13
C GLN A 74 4.01 -16.97 16.83
N ARG A 75 4.70 -18.05 16.48
CA ARG A 75 4.08 -19.32 16.03
C ARG A 75 3.35 -20.08 17.13
N LYS A 76 3.70 -19.84 18.40
CA LYS A 76 3.19 -20.61 19.53
C LYS A 76 3.45 -22.11 19.31
N GLU A 77 2.39 -22.90 19.09
CA GLU A 77 2.44 -24.34 18.87
C GLU A 77 2.43 -24.75 17.39
N LEU A 78 2.28 -23.77 16.47
CA LEU A 78 2.27 -24.05 15.04
C LEU A 78 3.67 -24.34 14.50
N SER A 79 3.75 -25.25 13.53
CA SER A 79 4.99 -25.49 12.80
C SER A 79 5.31 -24.29 11.88
N PRO A 80 6.57 -24.17 11.41
CA PRO A 80 6.93 -23.12 10.44
C PRO A 80 6.06 -23.15 9.18
N GLU A 81 5.77 -24.34 8.67
CA GLU A 81 4.99 -24.59 7.47
C GLU A 81 3.53 -24.16 7.66
N GLU A 82 2.92 -24.51 8.78
CA GLU A 82 1.53 -24.17 9.10
C GLU A 82 1.34 -22.67 9.32
N PHE A 83 2.38 -21.98 9.80
CA PHE A 83 2.32 -20.55 10.09
C PHE A 83 2.60 -19.67 8.84
N TYR A 84 3.32 -20.21 7.86
CA TYR A 84 3.73 -19.48 6.67
C TYR A 84 2.57 -18.89 5.89
N PRO A 85 1.54 -19.64 5.47
CA PRO A 85 0.41 -19.10 4.71
C PRO A 85 -0.41 -18.07 5.48
N GLN A 86 -0.31 -18.06 6.81
CA GLN A 86 -1.07 -17.13 7.64
C GLN A 86 -0.37 -15.77 7.80
N ARG A 87 0.96 -15.71 7.65
CA ARG A 87 1.74 -14.54 8.04
C ARG A 87 2.76 -14.05 7.01
N ALA A 88 3.18 -14.87 6.06
CA ALA A 88 4.25 -14.50 5.13
C ALA A 88 3.92 -13.22 4.34
N GLY A 89 2.68 -13.08 3.86
CA GLY A 89 2.26 -11.90 3.12
C GLY A 89 2.31 -10.58 3.91
N ILE A 90 2.25 -10.64 5.25
CA ILE A 90 2.29 -9.44 6.11
C ILE A 90 3.72 -9.04 6.49
N LEU A 91 4.68 -9.90 6.27
CA LEU A 91 6.09 -9.63 6.54
C LEU A 91 6.79 -9.26 5.24
N ALA A 92 7.25 -8.02 5.13
CA ALA A 92 7.82 -7.49 3.89
C ALA A 92 9.03 -8.27 3.37
N GLU A 93 9.72 -9.01 4.23
CA GLU A 93 10.84 -9.86 3.85
C GLU A 93 10.39 -11.16 3.17
N PHE A 94 9.18 -11.64 3.47
CA PHE A 94 8.63 -12.90 2.97
C PHE A 94 7.41 -12.72 2.07
N GLY A 95 6.98 -11.47 1.88
CA GLY A 95 5.86 -11.13 1.03
C GLY A 95 6.25 -10.23 -0.13
N ARG A 96 5.27 -9.93 -0.97
CA ARG A 96 5.36 -8.98 -2.07
C ARG A 96 4.10 -8.15 -2.19
N VAL A 97 4.22 -6.95 -2.73
CA VAL A 97 3.07 -6.08 -3.04
C VAL A 97 2.49 -6.49 -4.39
N VAL A 98 1.19 -6.70 -4.47
CA VAL A 98 0.48 -7.06 -5.70
C VAL A 98 -0.45 -5.96 -6.20
N CYS A 99 -0.88 -5.07 -5.32
CA CYS A 99 -1.68 -3.91 -5.69
C CYS A 99 -1.37 -2.73 -4.78
N ILE A 100 -1.34 -1.53 -5.34
CA ILE A 100 -1.30 -0.27 -4.61
C ILE A 100 -2.47 0.57 -5.12
N SER A 101 -3.44 0.86 -4.26
CA SER A 101 -4.53 1.79 -4.55
C SER A 101 -4.25 3.13 -3.91
N CYS A 102 -4.39 4.21 -4.66
CA CYS A 102 -4.24 5.55 -4.11
C CYS A 102 -5.34 6.48 -4.61
N GLY A 103 -5.71 7.45 -3.78
CA GLY A 103 -6.75 8.41 -4.08
C GLY A 103 -6.48 9.77 -3.47
N PHE A 104 -6.96 10.83 -4.11
CA PHE A 104 -6.84 12.20 -3.63
C PHE A 104 -8.09 13.01 -3.93
N LEU A 105 -8.27 14.09 -3.20
CA LEU A 105 -9.43 14.96 -3.30
C LEU A 105 -9.13 16.21 -4.12
N ILE A 106 -10.02 16.54 -5.04
CA ILE A 106 -9.98 17.75 -5.84
C ILE A 106 -11.15 18.64 -5.42
N PRO A 107 -10.90 19.88 -4.97
CA PRO A 107 -11.99 20.80 -4.63
C PRO A 107 -12.76 21.21 -5.89
N LYS A 108 -14.11 21.16 -5.79
CA LYS A 108 -15.06 21.54 -6.84
C LYS A 108 -16.15 22.42 -6.23
N GLY A 109 -15.83 23.69 -6.00
CA GLY A 109 -16.77 24.60 -5.35
C GLY A 109 -17.14 24.16 -3.95
N SER A 110 -18.39 23.70 -3.74
CA SER A 110 -18.92 23.28 -2.45
C SER A 110 -18.69 21.80 -2.10
N PHE A 111 -18.07 21.00 -2.98
CA PHE A 111 -17.83 19.59 -2.78
C PHE A 111 -16.41 19.20 -3.21
N PHE A 112 -16.02 17.95 -2.90
CA PHE A 112 -14.79 17.35 -3.37
C PHE A 112 -15.08 16.23 -4.37
N GLU A 113 -14.29 16.18 -5.43
CA GLU A 113 -14.20 15.04 -6.34
C GLU A 113 -13.04 14.14 -5.85
N MET A 114 -13.31 12.85 -5.59
CA MET A 114 -12.25 11.90 -5.30
C MET A 114 -11.80 11.20 -6.57
N ARG A 115 -10.51 11.21 -6.85
CA ARG A 115 -9.89 10.42 -7.91
C ARG A 115 -9.10 9.28 -7.31
N VAL A 116 -9.34 8.07 -7.81
CA VAL A 116 -8.67 6.85 -7.36
C VAL A 116 -7.96 6.20 -8.54
N LYS A 117 -6.75 5.72 -8.30
CA LYS A 117 -5.95 4.93 -9.24
C LYS A 117 -5.38 3.72 -8.51
N SER A 118 -5.45 2.55 -9.14
CA SER A 118 -4.78 1.35 -8.67
C SER A 118 -3.65 0.96 -9.61
N PHE A 119 -2.54 0.53 -9.03
CA PHE A 119 -1.40 -0.08 -9.69
C PHE A 119 -1.47 -1.57 -9.38
N CYS A 120 -1.65 -2.39 -10.38
CA CYS A 120 -1.66 -3.84 -10.27
C CYS A 120 -0.83 -4.37 -11.44
N GLN A 121 0.29 -5.02 -11.15
CA GLN A 121 1.20 -5.58 -12.12
C GLN A 121 1.74 -6.92 -11.62
N ASP A 122 2.07 -7.81 -12.53
CA ASP A 122 2.65 -9.11 -12.21
C ASP A 122 4.08 -8.97 -11.68
N ASP A 123 4.84 -8.00 -12.22
CA ASP A 123 6.17 -7.64 -11.74
C ASP A 123 6.08 -6.59 -10.63
N GLU A 124 6.48 -6.98 -9.42
CA GLU A 124 6.49 -6.10 -8.26
C GLU A 124 7.42 -4.88 -8.43
N ARG A 125 8.57 -5.07 -9.07
CA ARG A 125 9.53 -3.99 -9.27
C ARG A 125 8.95 -2.89 -10.17
N GLU A 126 8.27 -3.29 -11.25
CA GLU A 126 7.60 -2.33 -12.15
C GLU A 126 6.45 -1.61 -11.43
N LEU A 127 5.66 -2.34 -10.63
CA LEU A 127 4.60 -1.77 -9.82
C LEU A 127 5.12 -0.71 -8.85
N LEU A 128 6.15 -1.05 -8.08
CA LEU A 128 6.77 -0.15 -7.10
C LEU A 128 7.44 1.05 -7.77
N ALA A 129 8.11 0.85 -8.91
CA ALA A 129 8.74 1.94 -9.67
C ALA A 129 7.69 2.92 -10.19
N ALA A 130 6.61 2.41 -10.79
CA ALA A 130 5.52 3.27 -11.28
C ALA A 130 4.84 4.07 -10.15
N PHE A 131 4.71 3.49 -8.97
CA PHE A 131 4.18 4.20 -7.80
C PHE A 131 5.19 5.24 -7.26
N ALA A 132 6.48 4.91 -7.18
CA ALA A 132 7.52 5.86 -6.78
C ALA A 132 7.58 7.08 -7.72
N ASP A 133 7.47 6.85 -9.03
CA ASP A 133 7.39 7.92 -10.03
C ASP A 133 6.17 8.81 -9.82
N LEU A 134 5.00 8.23 -9.55
CA LEU A 134 3.80 9.00 -9.22
C LEU A 134 4.02 9.90 -8.01
N LEU A 135 4.59 9.36 -6.93
CA LEU A 135 4.88 10.14 -5.73
C LEU A 135 5.84 11.29 -6.00
N ASN A 136 6.92 11.04 -6.72
CA ASN A 136 7.93 12.07 -7.03
C ASN A 136 7.38 13.16 -7.97
N GLN A 137 6.64 12.79 -8.99
CA GLN A 137 6.17 13.73 -10.02
C GLN A 137 4.96 14.55 -9.57
N SER A 138 4.00 13.91 -8.90
CA SER A 138 2.69 14.52 -8.63
C SER A 138 2.39 14.77 -7.17
N PHE A 139 2.96 13.98 -6.26
CA PHE A 139 2.60 13.98 -4.84
C PHE A 139 3.78 14.22 -3.89
N ASN A 140 4.89 14.75 -4.39
CA ASN A 140 6.11 14.95 -3.59
C ASN A 140 5.91 15.82 -2.33
N ARG A 141 4.89 16.68 -2.33
CA ARG A 141 4.55 17.60 -1.21
C ARG A 141 3.19 17.26 -0.57
N HIS A 142 2.71 16.03 -0.74
CA HIS A 142 1.47 15.57 -0.13
C HIS A 142 1.76 14.76 1.12
N TYR A 143 0.81 14.81 2.05
CA TYR A 143 0.80 13.93 3.21
C TYR A 143 0.22 12.58 2.79
N LEU A 144 0.83 11.51 3.29
CA LEU A 144 0.32 10.15 3.05
C LEU A 144 -0.64 9.76 4.17
N CYS A 145 -1.76 9.16 3.80
CA CYS A 145 -2.77 8.64 4.71
C CYS A 145 -3.13 7.20 4.32
N ALA A 146 -3.01 6.27 5.25
CA ALA A 146 -3.41 4.88 5.10
C ALA A 146 -3.99 4.36 6.41
N HIS A 147 -4.80 3.29 6.36
CA HIS A 147 -5.27 2.63 7.57
C HIS A 147 -4.09 1.91 8.23
N ASN A 148 -3.72 2.35 9.45
CA ASN A 148 -2.52 1.86 10.14
C ASN A 148 -1.20 2.00 9.35
N GLY A 149 -1.13 3.00 8.45
CA GLY A 149 -0.06 3.13 7.47
C GLY A 149 1.34 3.26 8.05
N LYS A 150 1.50 3.88 9.24
CA LYS A 150 2.80 4.01 9.92
C LYS A 150 3.36 2.64 10.36
N GLU A 151 2.50 1.71 10.72
CA GLU A 151 2.90 0.39 11.21
C GLU A 151 2.99 -0.66 10.09
N PHE A 152 2.23 -0.47 9.01
CA PHE A 152 2.15 -1.47 7.95
C PHE A 152 2.51 -0.91 6.56
N ASP A 153 1.63 -0.14 5.91
CA ASP A 153 1.78 0.21 4.49
C ASP A 153 3.10 0.91 4.17
N PHE A 154 3.44 1.96 4.92
CA PHE A 154 4.61 2.77 4.62
C PHE A 154 5.92 2.00 4.85
N PRO A 155 6.15 1.34 5.99
CA PRO A 155 7.36 0.55 6.18
C PRO A 155 7.42 -0.67 5.25
N TYR A 156 6.28 -1.27 4.88
CA TYR A 156 6.24 -2.36 3.92
C TYR A 156 6.72 -1.89 2.54
N LEU A 157 6.13 -0.82 2.01
CA LEU A 157 6.53 -0.22 0.74
C LEU A 157 8.01 0.17 0.72
N CYS A 158 8.49 0.81 1.79
CA CYS A 158 9.91 1.20 1.90
C CYS A 158 10.84 -0.01 1.82
N ARG A 159 10.57 -1.08 2.58
CA ARG A 159 11.38 -2.31 2.57
C ARG A 159 11.38 -2.97 1.19
N ARG A 160 10.21 -3.08 0.56
CA ARG A 160 10.11 -3.67 -0.79
C ARG A 160 10.82 -2.83 -1.84
N MET A 161 10.67 -1.50 -1.82
CA MET A 161 11.40 -0.60 -2.71
C MET A 161 12.91 -0.78 -2.56
N LEU A 162 13.42 -0.81 -1.33
CA LEU A 162 14.85 -1.03 -1.06
C LEU A 162 15.32 -2.41 -1.54
N ALA A 163 14.53 -3.47 -1.33
CA ALA A 163 14.84 -4.81 -1.82
C ALA A 163 14.96 -4.86 -3.35
N HIS A 164 14.17 -4.06 -4.05
CA HIS A 164 14.23 -3.91 -5.52
C HIS A 164 15.20 -2.80 -5.99
N GLN A 165 16.01 -2.22 -5.09
CA GLN A 165 16.97 -1.15 -5.42
C GLN A 165 16.29 0.10 -6.00
N ILE A 166 15.06 0.38 -5.59
CA ILE A 166 14.32 1.59 -5.96
C ILE A 166 14.57 2.64 -4.88
N SER A 167 14.99 3.83 -5.29
CA SER A 167 15.16 4.97 -4.38
C SER A 167 13.82 5.37 -3.77
N LEU A 168 13.80 5.59 -2.46
CA LEU A 168 12.58 6.01 -1.79
C LEU A 168 12.13 7.39 -2.27
N PRO A 169 10.87 7.57 -2.67
CA PRO A 169 10.33 8.87 -3.05
C PRO A 169 10.22 9.80 -1.83
N GLY A 170 10.27 11.12 -2.07
CA GLY A 170 10.28 12.14 -1.03
C GLY A 170 9.30 11.95 0.12
N PRO A 171 8.01 11.67 -0.12
CA PRO A 171 7.03 11.43 0.95
C PRO A 171 7.30 10.22 1.84
N LEU A 172 8.07 9.23 1.37
CA LEU A 172 8.47 8.05 2.13
C LEU A 172 9.87 8.16 2.75
N GLN A 173 10.61 9.24 2.46
CA GLN A 173 11.92 9.50 3.07
C GLN A 173 11.74 10.14 4.43
N ILE A 174 11.71 9.33 5.46
CA ILE A 174 11.59 9.79 6.86
C ILE A 174 12.91 9.70 7.64
N ALA A 175 14.02 9.43 6.96
CA ALA A 175 15.33 9.32 7.57
C ALA A 175 15.70 10.65 8.28
N GLY A 176 16.07 10.54 9.55
CA GLY A 176 16.42 11.70 10.38
C GLY A 176 15.25 12.49 10.96
N ARG A 177 14.00 12.12 10.63
CA ARG A 177 12.80 12.72 11.25
C ARG A 177 12.51 12.06 12.59
N LYS A 178 11.92 12.84 13.49
CA LYS A 178 11.46 12.32 14.78
C LYS A 178 10.15 11.53 14.59
N PRO A 179 9.82 10.55 15.48
CA PRO A 179 8.63 9.72 15.35
C PRO A 179 7.30 10.48 15.24
N TRP A 180 7.27 11.73 15.64
CA TRP A 180 6.08 12.60 15.63
C TRP A 180 6.08 13.64 14.49
N GLU A 181 7.09 13.65 13.65
CA GLU A 181 7.18 14.44 12.41
C GLU A 181 6.73 13.57 11.22
#